data_da762c0450baa7713c72c092463c0b3e
#
_entry.id   da762c0450baa7713c72c092463c0b3e
#
_cell.length_a   1.000
_cell.length_b   1.000
_cell.length_c   1.000
_cell.angle_alpha   90.00
_cell.angle_beta   90.00
_cell.angle_gamma   90.00
#
_symmetry.space_group_name_H-M   'P 1'
#
loop_
_entity.id
_entity.type
_entity.pdbx_description
1 polymer ?
#
loop_
_entity_poly.entity_id
_entity_poly.type
_entity_poly.pdbx_seq_one_letter_code
_entity_poly.pdbx_strand_id
1 'polypeptide(L)'
;MDTILITVDALRADHLSQYGYERETMPVLQDCFAEGTTQFENAFANGTHTGISLPSLLTSRYLGDNPAINGPTIASALPDGVTTIGLHSNTYFAARIGEPAGFDIFEDFDVGASRETEATRSSVHRLFRKTMDAIRPTVERFGLREKAETMQRTIFPARLIHESTAYETAERTTNRALELVDDVEGELFLWVHYMDPHRPFCMHLDEPEYTDERLSSGEIHDLMSEAGINPDQITAEERELLIDLYDSELRYTSREIRRLINGLRDRSRWKNSNVIFTADHGEEFGEHGYYYHRNRPYDELLHVPMFVKGPHTGESLSEQRALLDVAPTICDWHDVSQPGGFLGEPLFEGDSRRVIATGSFTDSLPVVAGRWGGWKYIKTGDVRELYDLTADPNECENMAAAEPDRAELFHEAIPERLMNEDHSGVPTDTSDEVSERLADLGYLE
;
A
#
# COMPACT_ATOMS: atom_id res chain seq x y z
N MET A 1 -2.80 -26.22 -10.34
CA MET A 1 -2.34 -25.15 -11.28
C MET A 1 -1.83 -23.98 -10.47
N ASP A 2 -0.65 -23.43 -10.82
CA ASP A 2 -0.06 -22.36 -10.01
C ASP A 2 -0.92 -21.09 -10.03
N THR A 3 -0.98 -20.40 -8.90
CA THR A 3 -1.60 -19.09 -8.75
C THR A 3 -0.59 -18.11 -8.18
N ILE A 4 -0.45 -16.96 -8.83
CA ILE A 4 0.52 -15.93 -8.47
C ILE A 4 -0.22 -14.63 -8.20
N LEU A 5 -0.06 -14.09 -7.01
CA LEU A 5 -0.57 -12.79 -6.61
C LEU A 5 0.61 -11.83 -6.44
N ILE A 6 0.66 -10.80 -7.25
CA ILE A 6 1.67 -9.74 -7.16
C ILE A 6 0.97 -8.47 -6.71
N THR A 7 1.36 -7.95 -5.58
CA THR A 7 0.88 -6.67 -5.05
C THR A 7 2.02 -5.68 -4.93
N VAL A 8 1.75 -4.42 -5.22
CA VAL A 8 2.72 -3.32 -5.13
C VAL A 8 2.17 -2.27 -4.19
N ASP A 9 2.96 -1.89 -3.19
CA ASP A 9 2.59 -0.87 -2.21
C ASP A 9 2.42 0.50 -2.88
N ALA A 10 1.39 1.22 -2.48
CA ALA A 10 1.14 2.60 -2.86
C ALA A 10 1.10 2.88 -4.39
N LEU A 11 0.77 1.88 -5.24
CA LEU A 11 0.75 2.03 -6.70
C LEU A 11 -0.57 2.59 -7.21
N ARG A 12 -0.54 3.82 -7.70
CA ARG A 12 -1.68 4.51 -8.31
C ARG A 12 -1.97 3.97 -9.72
N ALA A 13 -3.26 3.78 -10.04
CA ALA A 13 -3.67 3.41 -11.40
C ALA A 13 -3.36 4.52 -12.41
N ASP A 14 -3.62 5.78 -12.06
CA ASP A 14 -3.43 6.95 -12.92
C ASP A 14 -1.95 7.35 -13.14
N HIS A 15 -0.99 6.63 -12.52
CA HIS A 15 0.44 6.70 -12.83
C HIS A 15 0.92 5.60 -13.78
N LEU A 16 -0.01 4.91 -14.46
CA LEU A 16 0.28 3.86 -15.43
C LEU A 16 -0.19 4.22 -16.84
N SER A 17 0.64 4.00 -17.84
CA SER A 17 0.29 4.26 -19.25
C SER A 17 -0.95 3.48 -19.71
N GLN A 18 -1.22 2.31 -19.12
CA GLN A 18 -2.42 1.49 -19.37
C GLN A 18 -3.72 2.16 -18.90
N TYR A 19 -3.62 3.13 -17.99
CA TYR A 19 -4.73 3.95 -17.49
C TYR A 19 -4.67 5.40 -18.00
N GLY A 20 -3.81 5.67 -19.01
CA GLY A 20 -3.76 6.97 -19.68
C GLY A 20 -2.66 7.91 -19.19
N TYR A 21 -1.76 7.47 -18.31
CA TYR A 21 -0.62 8.26 -17.89
C TYR A 21 0.37 8.46 -19.04
N GLU A 22 0.98 9.63 -19.14
CA GLU A 22 1.89 9.95 -20.25
C GLU A 22 3.25 9.24 -20.16
N ARG A 23 3.67 8.83 -18.96
CA ARG A 23 4.94 8.15 -18.72
C ARG A 23 4.75 6.63 -18.71
N GLU A 24 5.72 5.92 -19.23
CA GLU A 24 5.75 4.46 -19.19
C GLU A 24 6.45 3.97 -17.91
N THR A 25 5.80 4.15 -16.78
CA THR A 25 6.36 3.82 -15.46
C THR A 25 6.51 2.33 -15.20
N MET A 26 5.55 1.51 -15.68
CA MET A 26 5.58 0.06 -15.51
C MET A 26 5.45 -0.71 -16.83
N PRO A 27 6.47 -0.70 -17.72
CA PRO A 27 6.41 -1.40 -19.01
C PRO A 27 6.25 -2.91 -18.90
N VAL A 28 6.52 -3.52 -17.75
CA VAL A 28 6.26 -4.95 -17.52
C VAL A 28 4.79 -5.31 -17.74
N LEU A 29 3.87 -4.39 -17.47
CA LEU A 29 2.44 -4.61 -17.66
C LEU A 29 2.10 -4.74 -19.15
N GLN A 30 2.67 -3.90 -20.00
CA GLN A 30 2.51 -4.01 -21.44
C GLN A 30 3.16 -5.28 -22.00
N ASP A 31 4.36 -5.62 -21.53
CA ASP A 31 5.15 -6.71 -22.12
C ASP A 31 4.76 -8.11 -21.63
N CYS A 32 4.26 -8.22 -20.42
CA CYS A 32 3.99 -9.50 -19.78
C CYS A 32 2.50 -9.78 -19.53
N PHE A 33 1.66 -8.75 -19.57
CA PHE A 33 0.22 -8.83 -19.32
C PHE A 33 -0.63 -8.38 -20.53
N ALA A 34 -0.04 -8.20 -21.73
CA ALA A 34 -0.80 -7.78 -22.92
C ALA A 34 -1.68 -8.89 -23.49
N GLU A 35 -1.18 -10.14 -23.56
CA GLU A 35 -1.90 -11.26 -24.16
C GLU A 35 -2.50 -12.17 -23.08
N GLY A 36 -3.76 -12.52 -23.23
CA GLY A 36 -4.45 -13.45 -22.33
C GLY A 36 -4.63 -12.87 -20.91
N THR A 37 -4.75 -11.55 -20.79
CA THR A 37 -4.96 -10.84 -19.53
C THR A 37 -6.13 -9.88 -19.69
N THR A 38 -6.94 -9.76 -18.66
CA THR A 38 -7.97 -8.74 -18.54
C THR A 38 -7.47 -7.60 -17.68
N GLN A 39 -7.56 -6.38 -18.18
CA GLN A 39 -7.39 -5.16 -17.40
C GLN A 39 -8.73 -4.76 -16.80
N PHE A 40 -8.77 -4.48 -15.51
CA PHE A 40 -9.91 -3.88 -14.84
C PHE A 40 -9.72 -2.37 -14.79
N GLU A 41 -10.59 -1.63 -15.45
CA GLU A 41 -10.51 -0.16 -15.52
C GLU A 41 -10.88 0.50 -14.20
N ASN A 42 -11.71 -0.17 -13.39
CA ASN A 42 -12.29 0.34 -12.16
C ASN A 42 -12.11 -0.66 -11.00
N ALA A 43 -10.88 -0.86 -10.55
CA ALA A 43 -10.56 -1.64 -9.36
C ALA A 43 -10.23 -0.72 -8.19
N PHE A 44 -10.77 -1.03 -7.00
CA PHE A 44 -10.63 -0.16 -5.83
C PHE A 44 -10.18 -0.92 -4.58
N ALA A 45 -9.27 -0.29 -3.85
CA ALA A 45 -8.85 -0.73 -2.54
C ALA A 45 -9.99 -0.62 -1.51
N ASN A 46 -9.95 -1.46 -0.49
CA ASN A 46 -10.89 -1.43 0.63
C ASN A 46 -10.31 -0.75 1.87
N GLY A 47 -9.14 -0.16 1.75
CA GLY A 47 -8.45 0.59 2.78
C GLY A 47 -7.51 1.63 2.19
N THR A 48 -7.23 2.69 2.94
CA THR A 48 -6.38 3.80 2.51
C THR A 48 -4.89 3.54 2.71
N HIS A 49 -4.52 2.46 3.36
CA HIS A 49 -3.14 2.07 3.63
C HIS A 49 -3.01 0.55 3.82
N THR A 50 -1.78 0.05 3.74
CA THR A 50 -1.42 -1.38 3.79
C THR A 50 -2.05 -2.13 4.96
N GLY A 51 -2.07 -1.53 6.15
CA GLY A 51 -2.59 -2.18 7.37
C GLY A 51 -4.08 -2.50 7.35
N ILE A 52 -4.86 -1.88 6.46
CA ILE A 52 -6.27 -2.19 6.26
C ILE A 52 -6.45 -2.97 4.95
N SER A 53 -5.80 -2.52 3.89
CA SER A 53 -6.07 -3.01 2.55
C SER A 53 -5.54 -4.43 2.30
N LEU A 54 -4.29 -4.74 2.65
CA LEU A 54 -3.78 -6.12 2.50
C LEU A 54 -4.54 -7.15 3.32
N PRO A 55 -4.85 -6.91 4.62
CA PRO A 55 -5.72 -7.81 5.36
C PRO A 55 -7.10 -7.98 4.73
N SER A 56 -7.70 -6.90 4.21
CA SER A 56 -8.98 -6.96 3.50
C SER A 56 -8.89 -7.82 2.25
N LEU A 57 -7.83 -7.66 1.46
CA LEU A 57 -7.56 -8.48 0.27
C LEU A 57 -7.39 -9.96 0.62
N LEU A 58 -6.58 -10.28 1.65
CA LEU A 58 -6.27 -11.65 2.03
C LEU A 58 -7.46 -12.39 2.66
N THR A 59 -8.38 -11.67 3.30
CA THR A 59 -9.50 -12.27 4.05
C THR A 59 -10.87 -12.01 3.44
N SER A 60 -10.95 -11.24 2.34
CA SER A 60 -12.20 -10.79 1.72
C SER A 60 -13.18 -10.18 2.74
N ARG A 61 -12.68 -9.28 3.61
CA ARG A 61 -13.47 -8.64 4.69
C ARG A 61 -13.23 -7.15 4.73
N TYR A 62 -14.25 -6.41 5.10
CA TYR A 62 -14.05 -5.02 5.52
C TYR A 62 -13.45 -5.03 6.92
N LEU A 63 -12.26 -4.51 7.02
CA LEU A 63 -11.54 -4.35 8.28
C LEU A 63 -11.54 -2.86 8.65
N GLY A 64 -11.77 -2.57 9.92
CA GLY A 64 -11.49 -1.26 10.48
C GLY A 64 -10.04 -1.19 10.96
N ASP A 65 -9.74 -0.23 11.80
CA ASP A 65 -8.39 0.00 12.36
C ASP A 65 -7.86 -1.12 13.28
N ASN A 66 -8.63 -2.17 13.52
CA ASN A 66 -8.16 -3.35 14.25
C ASN A 66 -7.95 -4.52 13.28
N PRO A 67 -6.78 -4.59 12.62
CA PRO A 67 -6.52 -5.47 11.51
C PRO A 67 -6.20 -6.90 11.90
N ALA A 68 -6.45 -7.33 13.15
CA ALA A 68 -6.21 -8.71 13.52
C ALA A 68 -6.92 -9.65 12.54
N ILE A 69 -6.14 -10.37 11.74
CA ILE A 69 -6.64 -11.39 10.81
C ILE A 69 -7.15 -12.58 11.63
N ASN A 70 -8.31 -12.41 12.22
CA ASN A 70 -9.02 -13.48 12.90
C ASN A 70 -9.95 -14.17 11.92
N GLY A 71 -9.50 -15.25 11.31
CA GLY A 71 -10.33 -16.05 10.41
C GLY A 71 -9.59 -16.56 9.17
N PRO A 72 -10.33 -17.19 8.25
CA PRO A 72 -9.72 -17.75 7.05
C PRO A 72 -9.15 -16.67 6.14
N THR A 73 -8.02 -17.00 5.53
CA THR A 73 -7.34 -16.24 4.49
C THR A 73 -7.43 -16.96 3.15
N ILE A 74 -6.96 -16.34 2.09
CA ILE A 74 -6.76 -17.02 0.78
C ILE A 74 -5.99 -18.33 0.99
N ALA A 75 -4.82 -18.25 1.64
CA ALA A 75 -3.93 -19.41 1.81
C ALA A 75 -4.62 -20.56 2.58
N SER A 76 -5.34 -20.24 3.67
CA SER A 76 -6.05 -21.26 4.45
C SER A 76 -7.27 -21.86 3.75
N ALA A 77 -7.74 -21.26 2.67
CA ALA A 77 -8.87 -21.76 1.88
C ALA A 77 -8.42 -22.74 0.79
N LEU A 78 -7.13 -22.74 0.43
CA LEU A 78 -6.61 -23.58 -0.65
C LEU A 78 -6.48 -25.05 -0.22
N PRO A 79 -6.50 -26.01 -1.18
CA PRO A 79 -6.34 -27.44 -0.88
C PRO A 79 -4.96 -27.75 -0.30
N ASP A 80 -4.88 -28.75 0.60
CA ASP A 80 -3.63 -29.23 1.22
C ASP A 80 -2.49 -29.58 0.22
N GLY A 81 -2.81 -29.79 -1.05
CA GLY A 81 -1.83 -30.12 -2.10
C GLY A 81 -1.19 -28.90 -2.76
N VAL A 82 -1.58 -27.68 -2.40
CA VAL A 82 -1.03 -26.42 -2.90
C VAL A 82 -0.03 -25.88 -1.88
N THR A 83 1.24 -25.74 -2.25
CA THR A 83 2.22 -25.06 -1.40
C THR A 83 1.95 -23.57 -1.40
N THR A 84 1.81 -22.97 -0.24
CA THR A 84 1.41 -21.58 -0.06
C THR A 84 2.60 -20.74 0.47
N ILE A 85 3.03 -19.75 -0.31
CA ILE A 85 4.16 -18.86 0.01
C ILE A 85 3.70 -17.41 -0.01
N GLY A 86 3.96 -16.69 1.07
CA GLY A 86 3.76 -15.25 1.19
C GLY A 86 5.06 -14.53 1.52
N LEU A 87 5.39 -13.47 0.75
CA LEU A 87 6.53 -12.62 1.01
C LEU A 87 6.13 -11.15 1.04
N HIS A 88 6.55 -10.46 2.09
CA HIS A 88 6.44 -9.01 2.19
C HIS A 88 7.55 -8.48 3.09
N SER A 89 7.86 -7.19 2.99
CA SER A 89 8.79 -6.52 3.90
C SER A 89 8.15 -5.32 4.62
N ASN A 90 6.82 -5.26 4.65
CA ASN A 90 6.10 -4.20 5.34
C ASN A 90 6.15 -4.41 6.86
N THR A 91 6.87 -3.52 7.55
CA THR A 91 7.06 -3.59 9.02
C THR A 91 5.75 -3.40 9.79
N TYR A 92 4.84 -2.57 9.27
CA TYR A 92 3.54 -2.34 9.91
C TYR A 92 2.66 -3.60 9.84
N PHE A 93 2.64 -4.26 8.68
CA PHE A 93 1.93 -5.51 8.51
C PHE A 93 2.47 -6.59 9.44
N ALA A 94 3.80 -6.79 9.46
CA ALA A 94 4.45 -7.76 10.34
C ALA A 94 4.17 -7.50 11.83
N ALA A 95 4.22 -6.23 12.25
CA ALA A 95 4.07 -5.88 13.66
C ALA A 95 2.63 -5.99 14.18
N ARG A 96 1.63 -5.71 13.34
CA ARG A 96 0.22 -5.64 13.75
C ARG A 96 -0.60 -6.85 13.37
N ILE A 97 -0.26 -7.51 12.29
CA ILE A 97 -1.05 -8.59 11.71
C ILE A 97 -0.42 -9.95 12.01
N GLY A 98 0.91 -9.99 12.09
CA GLY A 98 1.65 -11.23 12.27
C GLY A 98 1.53 -12.15 11.06
N GLU A 99 1.73 -13.45 11.26
CA GLU A 99 1.59 -14.45 10.20
C GLU A 99 0.12 -14.75 9.92
N PRO A 100 -0.40 -14.45 8.72
CA PRO A 100 -1.75 -14.83 8.34
C PRO A 100 -1.88 -16.36 8.28
N ALA A 101 -3.01 -16.88 8.73
CA ALA A 101 -3.25 -18.32 8.77
C ALA A 101 -3.16 -18.96 7.38
N GLY A 102 -2.58 -20.17 7.31
CA GLY A 102 -2.61 -21.05 6.15
C GLY A 102 -1.46 -20.96 5.18
N PHE A 103 -0.48 -20.06 5.39
CA PHE A 103 0.75 -20.09 4.63
C PHE A 103 1.68 -21.17 5.16
N ASP A 104 2.27 -21.98 4.25
CA ASP A 104 3.33 -22.93 4.59
C ASP A 104 4.64 -22.22 4.83
N ILE A 105 4.89 -21.15 4.05
CA ILE A 105 6.03 -20.25 4.21
C ILE A 105 5.49 -18.83 4.19
N PHE A 106 5.74 -18.10 5.27
CA PHE A 106 5.41 -16.69 5.36
C PHE A 106 6.66 -15.94 5.82
N GLU A 107 7.19 -15.06 4.97
CA GLU A 107 8.47 -14.41 5.21
C GLU A 107 8.30 -12.88 5.18
N ASP A 108 8.69 -12.25 6.28
CA ASP A 108 8.74 -10.80 6.46
C ASP A 108 10.17 -10.24 6.41
N PHE A 109 11.14 -11.06 5.96
CA PHE A 109 12.57 -10.76 5.88
C PHE A 109 13.22 -10.45 7.22
N ASP A 110 12.61 -10.92 8.33
CA ASP A 110 13.13 -10.60 9.67
C ASP A 110 13.40 -9.08 9.82
N VAL A 111 12.52 -8.24 9.25
CA VAL A 111 12.68 -6.76 9.30
C VAL A 111 12.83 -6.28 10.75
N GLY A 112 12.63 -7.20 11.69
CA GLY A 112 12.90 -7.07 13.11
C GLY A 112 14.23 -7.67 13.63
N ALA A 113 14.94 -8.52 12.88
CA ALA A 113 16.04 -9.34 13.42
C ALA A 113 17.48 -8.87 13.07
N SER A 114 17.68 -7.85 12.26
CA SER A 114 19.00 -7.18 12.13
C SER A 114 19.45 -6.44 13.43
N ARG A 115 19.03 -6.98 14.56
CA ARG A 115 18.88 -6.37 15.88
C ARG A 115 20.16 -6.16 16.68
N GLU A 116 21.22 -6.93 16.48
CA GLU A 116 22.39 -6.84 17.37
C GLU A 116 23.38 -5.72 17.02
N THR A 117 23.45 -5.33 15.73
CA THR A 117 24.33 -4.21 15.31
C THR A 117 23.60 -2.85 15.38
N GLU A 118 22.30 -2.84 15.17
CA GLU A 118 21.47 -1.65 15.27
C GLU A 118 21.17 -1.23 16.72
N ALA A 119 21.01 -2.15 17.65
CA ALA A 119 20.74 -1.83 19.05
C ALA A 119 21.79 -0.90 19.69
N THR A 120 23.04 -0.97 19.23
CA THR A 120 24.09 -0.06 19.72
C THR A 120 23.97 1.32 19.05
N ARG A 121 23.57 1.39 17.77
CA ARG A 121 23.36 2.65 17.03
C ARG A 121 22.09 3.34 17.50
N SER A 122 20.99 2.61 17.65
CA SER A 122 19.71 3.10 18.19
C SER A 122 19.86 3.69 19.60
N SER A 123 20.66 3.10 20.46
CA SER A 123 20.92 3.61 21.81
C SER A 123 21.61 4.98 21.82
N VAL A 124 22.54 5.22 20.89
CA VAL A 124 23.22 6.50 20.75
C VAL A 124 22.27 7.57 20.17
N HIS A 125 21.46 7.22 19.19
CA HIS A 125 20.46 8.08 18.60
C HIS A 125 19.37 8.45 19.61
N ARG A 126 18.86 7.49 20.37
CA ARG A 126 17.88 7.67 21.44
C ARG A 126 18.40 8.59 22.54
N LEU A 127 19.65 8.43 22.95
CA LEU A 127 20.28 9.31 23.92
C LEU A 127 20.41 10.74 23.40
N PHE A 128 20.80 10.88 22.12
CA PHE A 128 20.92 12.18 21.46
C PHE A 128 19.55 12.86 21.33
N ARG A 129 18.51 12.15 20.87
CA ARG A 129 17.13 12.67 20.75
C ARG A 129 16.60 13.13 22.10
N LYS A 130 16.70 12.32 23.16
CA LYS A 130 16.34 12.72 24.53
C LYS A 130 17.10 13.97 25.00
N THR A 131 18.37 14.10 24.61
CA THR A 131 19.18 15.28 24.94
C THR A 131 18.70 16.50 24.17
N MET A 132 18.40 16.37 22.88
CA MET A 132 17.88 17.44 22.03
C MET A 132 16.50 17.91 22.50
N ASP A 133 15.58 16.98 22.81
CA ASP A 133 14.26 17.30 23.36
C ASP A 133 14.35 18.04 24.72
N ALA A 134 15.30 17.65 25.56
CA ALA A 134 15.53 18.32 26.84
C ALA A 134 16.08 19.76 26.69
N ILE A 135 16.86 20.03 25.63
CA ILE A 135 17.42 21.37 25.38
C ILE A 135 16.57 22.22 24.42
N ARG A 136 15.61 21.61 23.70
CA ARG A 136 14.74 22.28 22.72
C ARG A 136 14.08 23.55 23.24
N PRO A 137 13.46 23.57 24.44
CA PRO A 137 12.87 24.79 24.99
C PRO A 137 13.91 25.92 25.22
N THR A 138 15.15 25.54 25.51
CA THR A 138 16.25 26.49 25.72
C THR A 138 16.76 27.03 24.38
N VAL A 139 16.90 26.17 23.38
CA VAL A 139 17.32 26.53 22.02
C VAL A 139 16.32 27.49 21.38
N GLU A 140 15.03 27.24 21.50
CA GLU A 140 13.95 28.10 21.02
C GLU A 140 13.95 29.45 21.74
N ARG A 141 14.12 29.46 23.07
CA ARG A 141 14.16 30.68 23.87
C ARG A 141 15.30 31.61 23.51
N PHE A 142 16.42 31.08 23.03
CA PHE A 142 17.59 31.87 22.65
C PHE A 142 17.74 32.11 21.14
N GLY A 143 16.76 31.68 20.31
CA GLY A 143 16.79 31.84 18.85
C GLY A 143 17.93 31.08 18.17
N LEU A 144 18.40 29.98 18.77
CA LEU A 144 19.54 29.20 18.28
C LEU A 144 19.12 27.95 17.47
N ARG A 145 17.87 27.92 17.00
CA ARG A 145 17.31 26.80 16.26
C ARG A 145 18.16 26.41 15.04
N GLU A 146 18.46 27.37 14.18
CA GLU A 146 19.27 27.16 12.97
C GLU A 146 20.67 26.60 13.28
N LYS A 147 21.30 27.04 14.38
CA LYS A 147 22.61 26.51 14.80
C LYS A 147 22.51 25.11 15.40
N ALA A 148 21.42 24.79 16.08
CA ALA A 148 21.18 23.45 16.62
C ALA A 148 20.90 22.47 15.49
N GLU A 149 20.12 22.84 14.47
CA GLU A 149 19.86 22.08 13.26
C GLU A 149 21.15 21.85 12.44
N THR A 150 21.96 22.89 12.25
CA THR A 150 23.28 22.77 11.59
C THR A 150 24.22 21.83 12.36
N MET A 151 24.22 21.91 13.68
CA MET A 151 25.02 21.03 14.52
C MET A 151 24.52 19.59 14.48
N GLN A 152 23.21 19.38 14.44
CA GLN A 152 22.58 18.08 14.25
C GLN A 152 23.01 17.46 12.91
N ARG A 153 22.91 18.20 11.81
CA ARG A 153 23.36 17.80 10.47
C ARG A 153 24.86 17.47 10.39
N THR A 154 25.69 18.17 11.18
CA THR A 154 27.15 17.98 11.20
C THR A 154 27.57 16.77 12.03
N ILE A 155 26.90 16.51 13.15
CA ILE A 155 27.23 15.42 14.08
C ILE A 155 26.62 14.08 13.64
N PHE A 156 25.44 14.14 13.04
CA PHE A 156 24.74 13.01 12.45
C PHE A 156 24.47 13.29 10.97
N PRO A 157 25.46 13.10 10.10
CA PRO A 157 25.20 13.20 8.67
C PRO A 157 24.12 12.19 8.29
N ALA A 158 23.19 12.63 7.47
CA ALA A 158 22.04 11.87 6.96
C ALA A 158 22.41 10.44 6.52
N ARG A 159 23.63 10.25 6.01
CA ARG A 159 24.20 8.96 5.61
C ARG A 159 24.25 7.89 6.71
N LEU A 160 24.21 8.26 8.00
CA LEU A 160 24.15 7.30 9.13
C LEU A 160 22.73 6.94 9.55
N ILE A 161 21.75 7.73 9.10
CA ILE A 161 20.31 7.49 9.34
C ILE A 161 19.73 6.63 8.20
N HIS A 162 20.34 6.65 7.01
CA HIS A 162 19.80 6.15 5.74
C HIS A 162 20.30 4.78 5.28
N GLU A 163 21.09 4.06 6.06
CA GLU A 163 21.51 2.69 5.70
C GLU A 163 20.49 1.61 6.10
N SER A 164 19.40 1.97 6.75
CA SER A 164 18.26 1.05 6.99
C SER A 164 17.04 1.55 6.23
N THR A 165 16.83 1.06 5.02
CA THR A 165 15.49 1.08 4.43
C THR A 165 14.57 0.32 5.38
N ALA A 166 13.43 0.89 5.72
CA ALA A 166 12.47 0.26 6.63
C ALA A 166 11.81 -0.99 6.00
N TYR A 167 12.14 -1.29 4.76
CA TYR A 167 11.68 -2.45 3.98
C TYR A 167 12.81 -2.96 3.07
N GLU A 168 12.65 -4.16 2.54
CA GLU A 168 13.57 -4.77 1.57
C GLU A 168 13.28 -4.30 0.15
N THR A 169 14.35 -4.18 -0.64
CA THR A 169 14.23 -3.77 -2.04
C THR A 169 13.54 -4.84 -2.90
N ALA A 170 12.91 -4.41 -3.99
CA ALA A 170 12.30 -5.31 -4.96
C ALA A 170 13.28 -6.35 -5.51
N GLU A 171 14.58 -6.00 -5.63
CA GLU A 171 15.62 -6.95 -6.04
C GLU A 171 15.75 -8.10 -5.03
N ARG A 172 15.84 -7.81 -3.74
CA ARG A 172 15.95 -8.84 -2.69
C ARG A 172 14.69 -9.67 -2.57
N THR A 173 13.53 -9.01 -2.64
CA THR A 173 12.23 -9.67 -2.64
C THR A 173 12.10 -10.64 -3.81
N THR A 174 12.48 -10.21 -5.03
CA THR A 174 12.49 -11.08 -6.22
C THR A 174 13.46 -12.26 -6.09
N ASN A 175 14.69 -12.01 -5.60
CA ASN A 175 15.67 -13.08 -5.39
C ASN A 175 15.10 -14.15 -4.46
N ARG A 176 14.55 -13.70 -3.33
CA ARG A 176 14.02 -14.61 -2.31
C ARG A 176 12.80 -15.39 -2.79
N ALA A 177 11.88 -14.73 -3.52
CA ALA A 177 10.74 -15.40 -4.12
C ALA A 177 11.17 -16.54 -5.06
N LEU A 178 12.17 -16.29 -5.91
CA LEU A 178 12.69 -17.30 -6.84
C LEU A 178 13.43 -18.44 -6.13
N GLU A 179 14.18 -18.17 -5.06
CA GLU A 179 14.80 -19.20 -4.22
C GLU A 179 13.75 -20.12 -3.60
N LEU A 180 12.69 -19.56 -2.98
CA LEU A 180 11.63 -20.35 -2.37
C LEU A 180 10.86 -21.21 -3.39
N VAL A 181 10.64 -20.67 -4.58
CA VAL A 181 9.98 -21.41 -5.67
C VAL A 181 10.77 -22.61 -6.16
N ASP A 182 12.12 -22.58 -6.04
CA ASP A 182 12.99 -23.71 -6.43
C ASP A 182 12.76 -24.96 -5.56
N ASP A 183 12.32 -24.78 -4.32
CA ASP A 183 12.09 -25.88 -3.37
C ASP A 183 10.65 -26.43 -3.45
N VAL A 184 9.76 -25.88 -4.31
CA VAL A 184 8.36 -26.30 -4.39
C VAL A 184 8.16 -27.41 -5.40
N GLU A 185 7.69 -28.56 -4.90
CA GLU A 185 7.16 -29.64 -5.73
C GLU A 185 5.61 -29.54 -5.77
N GLY A 186 5.00 -29.62 -6.98
CA GLY A 186 3.54 -29.56 -7.12
C GLY A 186 2.98 -28.17 -7.39
N GLU A 187 1.73 -27.97 -7.01
CA GLU A 187 1.03 -26.70 -7.20
C GLU A 187 1.46 -25.65 -6.21
N LEU A 188 1.46 -24.38 -6.65
CA LEU A 188 1.97 -23.24 -5.90
C LEU A 188 0.91 -22.12 -5.83
N PHE A 189 0.70 -21.57 -4.65
CA PHE A 189 0.20 -20.21 -4.45
C PHE A 189 1.35 -19.34 -3.96
N LEU A 190 1.73 -18.36 -4.78
CA LEU A 190 2.79 -17.39 -4.48
C LEU A 190 2.19 -16.00 -4.35
N TRP A 191 2.27 -15.41 -3.17
CA TRP A 191 2.00 -13.99 -2.96
C TRP A 191 3.32 -13.24 -2.73
N VAL A 192 3.57 -12.20 -3.55
CA VAL A 192 4.72 -11.32 -3.40
C VAL A 192 4.22 -9.87 -3.33
N HIS A 193 4.61 -9.18 -2.27
CA HIS A 193 4.31 -7.77 -2.05
C HIS A 193 5.57 -6.93 -2.15
N TYR A 194 5.60 -6.00 -3.09
CA TYR A 194 6.72 -5.08 -3.35
C TYR A 194 6.49 -3.75 -2.67
N MET A 195 7.52 -3.24 -1.97
CA MET A 195 7.43 -2.05 -1.13
C MET A 195 8.06 -0.78 -1.72
N ASP A 196 8.80 -0.89 -2.82
CA ASP A 196 9.68 0.20 -3.29
C ASP A 196 8.95 1.52 -3.60
N PRO A 197 7.70 1.54 -4.13
CA PRO A 197 6.97 2.80 -4.31
C PRO A 197 6.49 3.45 -3.01
N HIS A 198 6.60 2.74 -1.86
CA HIS A 198 6.37 3.36 -0.56
C HIS A 198 7.51 4.32 -0.23
N ARG A 199 7.20 5.45 0.38
CA ARG A 199 8.21 6.38 0.87
C ARG A 199 9.16 5.74 1.91
N PRO A 200 10.43 6.12 2.00
CA PRO A 200 11.10 7.20 1.27
C PRO A 200 11.51 6.77 -0.14
N PHE A 201 11.24 7.61 -1.15
CA PHE A 201 11.52 7.31 -2.55
C PHE A 201 13.01 7.38 -2.88
N CYS A 202 13.47 6.54 -3.81
CA CYS A 202 14.80 6.58 -4.43
C CYS A 202 15.99 6.53 -3.45
N MET A 203 15.80 5.97 -2.27
CA MET A 203 16.88 5.87 -1.29
C MET A 203 17.98 4.87 -1.68
N HIS A 204 17.66 3.94 -2.57
CA HIS A 204 18.56 2.89 -3.08
C HIS A 204 18.90 3.07 -4.57
N LEU A 205 18.36 4.08 -5.24
CA LEU A 205 18.65 4.38 -6.64
C LEU A 205 19.76 5.42 -6.75
N ASP A 206 20.84 5.06 -7.44
CA ASP A 206 21.94 6.01 -7.74
C ASP A 206 21.50 7.09 -8.76
N GLU A 207 20.64 6.74 -9.70
CA GLU A 207 20.13 7.60 -10.76
C GLU A 207 18.64 7.35 -10.97
N PRO A 208 17.75 8.19 -10.43
CA PRO A 208 16.31 8.17 -10.74
C PRO A 208 16.09 8.39 -12.24
N GLU A 209 15.08 7.70 -12.83
CA GLU A 209 14.89 7.70 -14.28
C GLU A 209 14.17 8.96 -14.81
N TYR A 210 13.31 9.57 -13.99
CA TYR A 210 12.43 10.66 -14.42
C TYR A 210 12.88 12.05 -13.98
N THR A 211 14.01 12.18 -13.30
CA THR A 211 14.59 13.47 -12.96
C THR A 211 16.08 13.53 -13.27
N ASP A 212 16.53 14.67 -13.78
CA ASP A 212 17.96 14.99 -13.94
C ASP A 212 18.58 15.59 -12.66
N GLU A 213 17.76 15.85 -11.64
CA GLU A 213 18.23 16.42 -10.37
C GLU A 213 18.98 15.36 -9.56
N ARG A 214 20.20 15.71 -9.18
CA ARG A 214 21.05 14.87 -8.32
C ARG A 214 20.88 15.27 -6.87
N LEU A 215 19.90 14.66 -6.23
CA LEU A 215 19.65 14.88 -4.80
C LEU A 215 20.42 13.85 -3.97
N SER A 216 21.01 14.30 -2.89
CA SER A 216 21.47 13.39 -1.85
C SER A 216 20.26 12.77 -1.10
N SER A 217 20.47 11.60 -0.51
CA SER A 217 19.42 10.97 0.32
C SER A 217 18.91 11.90 1.43
N GLY A 218 19.76 12.79 1.94
CA GLY A 218 19.36 13.80 2.94
C GLY A 218 18.41 14.85 2.37
N GLU A 219 18.65 15.33 1.16
CA GLU A 219 17.78 16.31 0.50
C GLU A 219 16.43 15.70 0.15
N ILE A 220 16.42 14.46 -0.32
CA ILE A 220 15.17 13.71 -0.57
C ILE A 220 14.38 13.55 0.74
N HIS A 221 15.04 13.14 1.81
CA HIS A 221 14.40 12.99 3.12
C HIS A 221 13.85 14.31 3.66
N ASP A 222 14.62 15.42 3.56
CA ASP A 222 14.17 16.73 4.00
C ASP A 222 12.93 17.20 3.21
N LEU A 223 12.92 17.02 1.88
CA LEU A 223 11.77 17.32 1.02
C LEU A 223 10.54 16.48 1.40
N MET A 224 10.71 15.18 1.56
CA MET A 224 9.61 14.29 1.92
C MET A 224 9.07 14.57 3.33
N SER A 225 9.96 14.92 4.26
CA SER A 225 9.58 15.31 5.62
C SER A 225 8.77 16.61 5.61
N GLU A 226 9.19 17.60 4.80
CA GLU A 226 8.47 18.87 4.65
C GLU A 226 7.07 18.63 4.04
N ALA A 227 6.96 17.80 3.00
CA ALA A 227 5.68 17.45 2.40
C ALA A 227 4.71 16.80 3.41
N GLY A 228 5.22 15.97 4.31
CA GLY A 228 4.41 15.34 5.35
C GLY A 228 3.99 16.29 6.49
N ILE A 229 4.84 17.24 6.86
CA ILE A 229 4.63 18.13 8.02
C ILE A 229 3.95 19.43 7.62
N ASN A 230 4.39 20.05 6.51
CA ASN A 230 3.95 21.36 6.06
C ASN A 230 3.51 21.30 4.58
N PRO A 231 2.48 20.51 4.21
CA PRO A 231 2.09 20.31 2.82
C PRO A 231 1.83 21.61 2.05
N ASP A 232 1.31 22.64 2.72
CA ASP A 232 1.04 23.96 2.14
C ASP A 232 2.32 24.74 1.76
N GLN A 233 3.49 24.30 2.19
CA GLN A 233 4.77 24.95 1.87
C GLN A 233 5.43 24.33 0.63
N ILE A 234 4.96 23.18 0.18
CA ILE A 234 5.50 22.49 -1.00
C ILE A 234 5.14 23.27 -2.26
N THR A 235 6.17 23.65 -3.00
CA THR A 235 6.02 24.34 -4.29
C THR A 235 5.57 23.35 -5.38
N ALA A 236 5.10 23.89 -6.52
CA ALA A 236 4.74 23.05 -7.66
C ALA A 236 5.94 22.26 -8.21
N GLU A 237 7.12 22.86 -8.22
CA GLU A 237 8.36 22.20 -8.65
C GLU A 237 8.78 21.08 -7.71
N GLU A 238 8.65 21.27 -6.40
CA GLU A 238 8.94 20.24 -5.40
C GLU A 238 7.92 19.10 -5.47
N ARG A 239 6.64 19.40 -5.74
CA ARG A 239 5.62 18.40 -5.98
C ARG A 239 5.95 17.54 -7.20
N GLU A 240 6.30 18.17 -8.34
CA GLU A 240 6.72 17.44 -9.55
C GLU A 240 7.95 16.57 -9.28
N LEU A 241 8.91 17.05 -8.51
CA LEU A 241 10.07 16.28 -8.13
C LEU A 241 9.71 15.04 -7.27
N LEU A 242 8.77 15.17 -6.33
CA LEU A 242 8.27 14.01 -5.58
C LEU A 242 7.60 12.97 -6.50
N ILE A 243 6.85 13.42 -7.51
CA ILE A 243 6.24 12.57 -8.53
C ILE A 243 7.33 11.90 -9.40
N ASP A 244 8.36 12.63 -9.81
CA ASP A 244 9.49 12.09 -10.58
C ASP A 244 10.23 10.98 -9.82
N LEU A 245 10.44 11.17 -8.51
CA LEU A 245 11.06 10.19 -7.65
C LEU A 245 10.18 8.95 -7.50
N TYR A 246 8.89 9.13 -7.26
CA TYR A 246 7.91 8.04 -7.17
C TYR A 246 7.82 7.26 -8.49
N ASP A 247 7.71 7.92 -9.64
CA ASP A 247 7.66 7.27 -10.94
C ASP A 247 8.96 6.47 -11.23
N SER A 248 10.10 6.95 -10.72
CA SER A 248 11.37 6.23 -10.82
C SER A 248 11.38 4.94 -10.01
N GLU A 249 10.72 4.92 -8.84
CA GLU A 249 10.50 3.69 -8.05
C GLU A 249 9.58 2.71 -8.78
N LEU A 250 8.52 3.19 -9.42
CA LEU A 250 7.65 2.36 -10.25
C LEU A 250 8.46 1.70 -11.37
N ARG A 251 9.34 2.46 -12.01
CA ARG A 251 10.19 1.95 -13.09
C ARG A 251 11.18 0.88 -12.60
N TYR A 252 11.76 1.08 -11.43
CA TYR A 252 12.63 0.10 -10.79
C TYR A 252 11.85 -1.18 -10.43
N THR A 253 10.73 -1.04 -9.76
CA THR A 253 9.85 -2.16 -9.37
C THR A 253 9.39 -2.95 -10.61
N SER A 254 9.07 -2.26 -11.71
CA SER A 254 8.73 -2.90 -12.99
C SER A 254 9.85 -3.81 -13.51
N ARG A 255 11.11 -3.40 -13.39
CA ARG A 255 12.26 -4.22 -13.80
C ARG A 255 12.36 -5.49 -12.97
N GLU A 256 12.14 -5.40 -11.67
CA GLU A 256 12.22 -6.52 -10.77
C GLU A 256 11.06 -7.51 -10.92
N ILE A 257 9.83 -7.01 -11.12
CA ILE A 257 8.67 -7.85 -11.47
C ILE A 257 8.91 -8.58 -12.80
N ARG A 258 9.50 -7.91 -13.81
CA ARG A 258 9.91 -8.57 -15.06
C ARG A 258 10.91 -9.70 -14.78
N ARG A 259 11.86 -9.49 -13.87
CA ARG A 259 12.85 -10.50 -13.49
C ARG A 259 12.19 -11.68 -12.77
N LEU A 260 11.22 -11.42 -11.87
CA LEU A 260 10.39 -12.46 -11.26
C LEU A 260 9.67 -13.30 -12.34
N ILE A 261 8.97 -12.64 -13.25
CA ILE A 261 8.21 -13.31 -14.33
C ILE A 261 9.13 -14.17 -15.21
N ASN A 262 10.29 -13.66 -15.59
CA ASN A 262 11.27 -14.43 -16.36
C ASN A 262 11.79 -15.63 -15.57
N GLY A 263 12.11 -15.46 -14.29
CA GLY A 263 12.51 -16.56 -13.42
C GLY A 263 11.43 -17.64 -13.26
N LEU A 264 10.15 -17.25 -13.21
CA LEU A 264 9.02 -18.18 -13.23
C LEU A 264 8.85 -18.87 -14.59
N ARG A 265 9.10 -18.16 -15.71
CA ARG A 265 9.12 -18.76 -17.05
C ARG A 265 10.19 -19.82 -17.19
N ASP A 266 11.39 -19.57 -16.71
CA ASP A 266 12.53 -20.51 -16.73
C ASP A 266 12.22 -21.78 -15.95
N ARG A 267 11.41 -21.67 -14.89
CA ARG A 267 10.91 -22.77 -14.07
C ARG A 267 9.61 -23.40 -14.60
N SER A 268 9.13 -22.99 -15.76
CA SER A 268 7.89 -23.43 -16.37
C SER A 268 6.61 -23.18 -15.53
N ARG A 269 6.67 -22.22 -14.61
CA ARG A 269 5.58 -21.89 -13.69
C ARG A 269 4.74 -20.67 -14.10
N TRP A 270 5.08 -19.99 -15.21
CA TRP A 270 4.34 -18.79 -15.65
C TRP A 270 3.24 -19.10 -16.68
N LYS A 271 3.55 -19.97 -17.68
CA LYS A 271 2.69 -20.12 -18.86
C LYS A 271 1.27 -20.55 -18.52
N ASN A 272 1.15 -21.53 -17.61
CA ASN A 272 -0.12 -22.13 -17.22
C ASN A 272 -0.59 -21.67 -15.82
N SER A 273 -0.02 -20.60 -15.29
CA SER A 273 -0.45 -20.04 -14.01
C SER A 273 -1.61 -19.07 -14.19
N ASN A 274 -2.43 -18.98 -13.17
CA ASN A 274 -3.30 -17.84 -12.94
C ASN A 274 -2.51 -16.74 -12.27
N VAL A 275 -2.72 -15.49 -12.67
CA VAL A 275 -1.97 -14.36 -12.11
C VAL A 275 -2.91 -13.20 -11.84
N ILE A 276 -2.79 -12.59 -10.66
CA ILE A 276 -3.37 -11.30 -10.34
C ILE A 276 -2.22 -10.34 -10.04
N PHE A 277 -2.19 -9.22 -10.74
CA PHE A 277 -1.36 -8.07 -10.43
C PHE A 277 -2.27 -6.94 -9.97
N THR A 278 -1.96 -6.32 -8.82
CA THR A 278 -2.70 -5.17 -8.29
C THR A 278 -1.82 -4.37 -7.32
N ALA A 279 -2.36 -3.27 -6.80
CA ALA A 279 -1.79 -2.58 -5.64
C ALA A 279 -2.65 -2.85 -4.40
N ASP A 280 -2.14 -2.48 -3.25
CA ASP A 280 -2.94 -2.47 -2.02
C ASP A 280 -3.68 -1.13 -1.83
N HIS A 281 -3.06 0.00 -2.13
CA HIS A 281 -3.63 1.36 -2.17
C HIS A 281 -2.80 2.24 -3.11
N GLY A 282 -3.15 3.50 -3.24
CA GLY A 282 -2.42 4.53 -3.95
C GLY A 282 -1.62 5.46 -3.04
N GLU A 283 -1.30 6.68 -3.53
CA GLU A 283 -0.47 7.68 -2.86
C GLU A 283 -0.99 9.09 -3.13
N GLU A 284 -0.93 10.01 -2.16
CA GLU A 284 -1.33 11.41 -2.30
C GLU A 284 -0.11 12.30 -2.62
N PHE A 285 -0.28 13.19 -3.58
CA PHE A 285 0.72 14.20 -3.97
C PHE A 285 0.19 15.62 -3.86
N GLY A 286 -0.66 15.92 -2.88
CA GLY A 286 -1.18 17.25 -2.61
C GLY A 286 -2.51 17.57 -3.30
N GLU A 287 -3.19 16.61 -3.94
CA GLU A 287 -4.48 16.81 -4.64
C GLU A 287 -5.54 17.41 -3.72
N HIS A 288 -5.63 16.90 -2.49
CA HIS A 288 -6.54 17.40 -1.44
C HIS A 288 -5.78 18.10 -0.30
N GLY A 289 -4.54 18.59 -0.57
CA GLY A 289 -3.70 19.28 0.40
C GLY A 289 -2.94 18.36 1.35
N TYR A 290 -2.82 17.07 1.02
CA TYR A 290 -2.07 16.08 1.78
C TYR A 290 -1.08 15.33 0.90
N TYR A 291 -0.06 14.75 1.51
CA TYR A 291 0.92 13.90 0.87
C TYR A 291 0.91 12.53 1.53
N TYR A 292 1.27 11.51 0.74
CA TYR A 292 1.35 10.11 1.15
C TYR A 292 -0.04 9.46 1.28
N HIS A 293 -0.26 8.56 2.20
CA HIS A 293 -1.51 7.82 2.35
C HIS A 293 -2.14 8.11 3.72
N ARG A 294 -2.55 9.37 3.90
CA ARG A 294 -3.28 9.79 5.11
C ARG A 294 -4.76 9.52 4.94
N ASN A 295 -5.27 8.62 5.65
CA ASN A 295 -6.64 8.31 6.08
C ASN A 295 -7.88 8.78 5.26
N ARG A 296 -7.73 9.56 4.21
CA ARG A 296 -8.85 10.08 3.42
C ARG A 296 -9.07 9.24 2.18
N PRO A 297 -10.20 8.53 2.05
CA PRO A 297 -10.43 7.56 0.98
C PRO A 297 -10.84 8.22 -0.35
N TYR A 298 -10.02 9.15 -0.85
CA TYR A 298 -10.13 9.69 -2.21
C TYR A 298 -9.60 8.70 -3.25
N ASP A 299 -9.93 8.91 -4.53
CA ASP A 299 -9.59 7.94 -5.58
C ASP A 299 -8.08 7.84 -5.83
N GLU A 300 -7.26 8.86 -5.52
CA GLU A 300 -5.80 8.74 -5.52
C GLU A 300 -5.25 7.69 -4.56
N LEU A 301 -5.99 7.35 -3.50
CA LEU A 301 -5.67 6.25 -2.58
C LEU A 301 -6.43 4.96 -2.90
N LEU A 302 -7.62 5.05 -3.46
CA LEU A 302 -8.47 3.88 -3.63
C LEU A 302 -8.42 3.28 -5.03
N HIS A 303 -8.22 4.07 -6.10
CA HIS A 303 -8.18 3.55 -7.46
C HIS A 303 -6.85 2.89 -7.76
N VAL A 304 -6.83 1.56 -7.75
CA VAL A 304 -5.64 0.73 -7.94
C VAL A 304 -5.66 0.02 -9.28
N PRO A 305 -4.50 -0.25 -9.88
CA PRO A 305 -4.45 -1.06 -11.10
C PRO A 305 -4.80 -2.51 -10.79
N MET A 306 -5.45 -3.17 -11.75
CA MET A 306 -5.67 -4.62 -11.65
C MET A 306 -5.60 -5.27 -13.02
N PHE A 307 -4.73 -6.30 -13.13
CA PHE A 307 -4.54 -7.11 -14.32
C PHE A 307 -4.64 -8.58 -13.93
N VAL A 308 -5.48 -9.32 -14.64
CA VAL A 308 -5.78 -10.73 -14.31
C VAL A 308 -5.54 -11.61 -15.52
N LYS A 309 -4.63 -12.57 -15.40
CA LYS A 309 -4.39 -13.65 -16.33
C LYS A 309 -4.98 -14.94 -15.74
N GLY A 310 -5.93 -15.57 -16.43
CA GLY A 310 -6.62 -16.75 -15.91
C GLY A 310 -7.65 -17.32 -16.88
N PRO A 311 -8.57 -18.16 -16.38
CA PRO A 311 -9.53 -18.89 -17.24
C PRO A 311 -10.53 -17.99 -17.99
N HIS A 312 -10.81 -16.81 -17.47
CA HIS A 312 -11.84 -15.88 -17.98
C HIS A 312 -11.27 -14.65 -18.63
N THR A 313 -10.05 -14.74 -19.16
CA THR A 313 -9.37 -13.59 -19.77
C THR A 313 -10.01 -13.13 -21.06
N GLY A 314 -10.07 -11.83 -21.27
CA GLY A 314 -10.70 -11.19 -22.39
C GLY A 314 -10.31 -9.73 -22.57
N GLU A 315 -11.23 -8.95 -23.10
CA GLU A 315 -11.10 -7.50 -23.21
C GLU A 315 -11.09 -6.85 -21.81
N SER A 316 -10.75 -5.54 -21.75
CA SER A 316 -10.84 -4.77 -20.50
C SER A 316 -12.26 -4.81 -19.93
N LEU A 317 -12.37 -4.78 -18.60
CA LEU A 317 -13.64 -4.71 -17.87
C LEU A 317 -13.75 -3.36 -17.19
N SER A 318 -14.87 -2.68 -17.47
CA SER A 318 -15.20 -1.36 -16.91
C SER A 318 -16.06 -1.45 -15.65
N GLU A 319 -16.59 -2.62 -15.33
CA GLU A 319 -17.37 -2.84 -14.13
C GLU A 319 -16.50 -2.66 -12.89
N GLN A 320 -17.04 -1.93 -11.91
CA GLN A 320 -16.34 -1.66 -10.66
C GLN A 320 -16.12 -2.93 -9.86
N ARG A 321 -14.88 -3.13 -9.38
CA ARG A 321 -14.44 -4.24 -8.54
C ARG A 321 -13.72 -3.73 -7.29
N ALA A 322 -13.65 -4.57 -6.28
CA ALA A 322 -12.94 -4.29 -5.04
C ALA A 322 -11.83 -5.32 -4.81
N LEU A 323 -10.81 -4.96 -4.05
CA LEU A 323 -9.77 -5.92 -3.66
C LEU A 323 -10.32 -7.09 -2.83
N LEU A 324 -11.46 -6.93 -2.19
CA LEU A 324 -12.20 -8.03 -1.54
C LEU A 324 -12.53 -9.18 -2.49
N ASP A 325 -12.64 -8.93 -3.81
CA ASP A 325 -13.02 -9.89 -4.83
C ASP A 325 -11.85 -10.81 -5.23
N VAL A 326 -10.62 -10.49 -4.83
CA VAL A 326 -9.40 -11.27 -5.13
C VAL A 326 -9.45 -12.65 -4.48
N ALA A 327 -9.73 -12.72 -3.19
CA ALA A 327 -9.77 -13.98 -2.46
C ALA A 327 -10.86 -14.95 -2.98
N PRO A 328 -12.10 -14.52 -3.22
CA PRO A 328 -13.13 -15.32 -3.89
C PRO A 328 -12.72 -15.83 -5.28
N THR A 329 -12.03 -15.00 -6.07
CA THR A 329 -11.56 -15.38 -7.40
C THR A 329 -10.52 -16.50 -7.34
N ILE A 330 -9.61 -16.44 -6.39
CA ILE A 330 -8.61 -17.48 -6.19
C ILE A 330 -9.27 -18.80 -5.71
N CYS A 331 -10.26 -18.71 -4.83
CA CYS A 331 -11.05 -19.88 -4.41
C CYS A 331 -11.74 -20.54 -5.61
N ASP A 332 -12.38 -19.73 -6.47
CA ASP A 332 -13.04 -20.21 -7.70
C ASP A 332 -12.05 -20.92 -8.64
N TRP A 333 -10.86 -20.38 -8.85
CA TRP A 333 -9.82 -20.99 -9.68
C TRP A 333 -9.31 -22.35 -9.17
N HIS A 334 -9.44 -22.61 -7.89
CA HIS A 334 -9.06 -23.87 -7.25
C HIS A 334 -10.24 -24.81 -6.96
N ASP A 335 -11.44 -24.50 -7.49
CA ASP A 335 -12.68 -25.29 -7.27
C ASP A 335 -12.98 -25.50 -5.76
N VAL A 336 -12.64 -24.54 -4.90
CA VAL A 336 -12.90 -24.59 -3.46
C VAL A 336 -14.04 -23.66 -3.08
N SER A 337 -14.86 -24.10 -2.13
CA SER A 337 -15.92 -23.26 -1.59
C SER A 337 -15.30 -22.09 -0.80
N GLN A 338 -15.83 -20.89 -1.00
CA GLN A 338 -15.45 -19.73 -0.23
C GLN A 338 -15.68 -19.97 1.27
N PRO A 339 -14.68 -19.67 2.12
CA PRO A 339 -14.87 -19.74 3.56
C PRO A 339 -15.98 -18.82 4.05
N GLY A 340 -16.69 -19.24 5.09
CA GLY A 340 -17.68 -18.38 5.73
C GLY A 340 -17.03 -17.07 6.23
N GLY A 341 -17.63 -15.96 5.83
CA GLY A 341 -17.14 -14.60 6.19
C GLY A 341 -16.38 -13.88 5.09
N PHE A 342 -16.09 -14.50 3.94
CA PHE A 342 -15.69 -13.78 2.74
C PHE A 342 -16.91 -12.97 2.25
N LEU A 343 -16.68 -11.68 1.94
CA LEU A 343 -17.73 -10.72 1.55
C LEU A 343 -17.68 -10.33 0.07
N GLY A 344 -16.54 -10.56 -0.59
CA GLY A 344 -16.37 -10.36 -2.02
C GLY A 344 -17.01 -11.48 -2.84
N GLU A 345 -17.00 -11.30 -4.14
CA GLU A 345 -17.44 -12.26 -5.14
C GLU A 345 -16.37 -12.39 -6.23
N PRO A 346 -16.29 -13.49 -7.00
CA PRO A 346 -15.28 -13.62 -8.04
C PRO A 346 -15.26 -12.43 -9.02
N LEU A 347 -14.07 -11.98 -9.42
CA LEU A 347 -13.86 -10.78 -10.23
C LEU A 347 -14.60 -10.75 -11.56
N PHE A 348 -14.83 -11.93 -12.16
CA PHE A 348 -15.47 -12.07 -13.47
C PHE A 348 -16.99 -12.27 -13.39
N GLU A 349 -17.56 -12.28 -12.20
CA GLU A 349 -18.98 -12.48 -11.99
C GLU A 349 -19.73 -11.17 -11.70
N GLY A 350 -20.99 -11.13 -12.14
CA GLY A 350 -21.96 -10.09 -11.79
C GLY A 350 -21.67 -8.70 -12.33
N ASP A 351 -22.51 -7.75 -11.93
CA ASP A 351 -22.45 -6.33 -12.30
C ASP A 351 -21.43 -5.56 -11.45
N SER A 352 -21.34 -4.24 -11.64
CA SER A 352 -20.50 -3.33 -10.84
C SER A 352 -20.77 -3.47 -9.34
N ARG A 353 -19.69 -3.59 -8.55
CA ARG A 353 -19.77 -3.74 -7.10
C ARG A 353 -20.04 -2.41 -6.39
N ARG A 354 -20.59 -2.51 -5.20
CA ARG A 354 -20.44 -1.43 -4.22
C ARG A 354 -19.09 -1.57 -3.54
N VAL A 355 -18.26 -0.57 -3.66
CA VAL A 355 -16.98 -0.54 -2.94
C VAL A 355 -17.18 0.22 -1.64
N ILE A 356 -16.78 -0.41 -0.54
CA ILE A 356 -16.65 0.25 0.76
C ILE A 356 -15.19 0.20 1.15
N ALA A 357 -14.66 1.34 1.55
CA ALA A 357 -13.30 1.49 2.02
C ALA A 357 -13.28 2.16 3.38
N THR A 358 -12.29 1.82 4.18
CA THR A 358 -12.06 2.44 5.48
C THR A 358 -10.69 3.11 5.50
N GLY A 359 -10.58 4.23 6.23
CA GLY A 359 -9.31 4.85 6.58
C GLY A 359 -9.02 4.63 8.06
N SER A 360 -7.79 4.96 8.47
CA SER A 360 -7.48 5.08 9.88
C SER A 360 -8.23 6.26 10.50
N PHE A 361 -8.25 6.29 11.84
CA PHE A 361 -8.91 7.40 12.54
C PHE A 361 -8.19 8.73 12.32
N THR A 362 -8.97 9.72 11.92
CA THR A 362 -8.53 11.11 11.97
C THR A 362 -9.08 11.71 13.27
N ASP A 363 -8.21 12.20 14.15
CA ASP A 363 -8.60 12.73 15.47
C ASP A 363 -9.48 11.76 16.29
N SER A 364 -9.17 10.46 16.23
CA SER A 364 -9.96 9.38 16.85
C SER A 364 -11.38 9.20 16.28
N LEU A 365 -11.63 9.70 15.10
CA LEU A 365 -12.92 9.56 14.39
C LEU A 365 -12.82 8.53 13.25
N PRO A 366 -13.79 7.61 13.13
CA PRO A 366 -13.79 6.65 12.03
C PRO A 366 -13.94 7.35 10.67
N VAL A 367 -13.19 6.86 9.69
CA VAL A 367 -13.27 7.31 8.29
C VAL A 367 -13.76 6.16 7.44
N VAL A 368 -14.82 6.37 6.68
CA VAL A 368 -15.40 5.36 5.80
C VAL A 368 -15.88 6.00 4.51
N ALA A 369 -15.68 5.30 3.40
CA ALA A 369 -16.22 5.67 2.11
C ALA A 369 -17.11 4.58 1.51
N GLY A 370 -18.07 5.01 0.70
CA GLY A 370 -18.87 4.16 -0.17
C GLY A 370 -18.87 4.70 -1.60
N ARG A 371 -18.60 3.83 -2.59
CA ARG A 371 -18.50 4.21 -4.01
C ARG A 371 -19.36 3.29 -4.86
N TRP A 372 -20.40 3.82 -5.54
CA TRP A 372 -21.22 3.11 -6.53
C TRP A 372 -22.09 4.07 -7.36
N GLY A 373 -22.48 3.61 -8.52
CA GLY A 373 -23.41 4.35 -9.40
C GLY A 373 -22.91 5.72 -9.86
N GLY A 374 -21.57 5.88 -10.01
CA GLY A 374 -20.95 7.14 -10.41
C GLY A 374 -20.83 8.17 -9.27
N TRP A 375 -21.14 7.78 -8.04
CA TRP A 375 -21.06 8.65 -6.86
C TRP A 375 -20.13 8.07 -5.80
N LYS A 376 -19.55 8.95 -5.00
CA LYS A 376 -18.75 8.60 -3.83
C LYS A 376 -19.16 9.41 -2.62
N TYR A 377 -19.30 8.72 -1.52
CA TYR A 377 -19.63 9.29 -0.22
C TYR A 377 -18.50 9.02 0.76
N ILE A 378 -18.09 10.03 1.51
CA ILE A 378 -17.08 9.91 2.57
C ILE A 378 -17.69 10.43 3.88
N LYS A 379 -17.46 9.72 4.96
CA LYS A 379 -17.86 10.13 6.31
C LYS A 379 -16.64 10.10 7.24
N THR A 380 -16.39 11.23 7.89
CA THR A 380 -15.37 11.37 8.96
C THR A 380 -16.06 11.94 10.20
N GLY A 381 -16.29 11.12 11.21
CA GLY A 381 -17.09 11.54 12.36
C GLY A 381 -18.49 12.01 11.93
N ASP A 382 -18.82 13.29 12.18
CA ASP A 382 -20.09 13.91 11.77
C ASP A 382 -20.01 14.61 10.40
N VAL A 383 -18.80 14.74 9.83
CA VAL A 383 -18.59 15.35 8.50
C VAL A 383 -18.99 14.37 7.42
N ARG A 384 -19.77 14.86 6.43
CA ARG A 384 -20.21 14.10 5.27
C ARG A 384 -19.77 14.81 3.99
N GLU A 385 -19.22 14.05 3.09
CA GLU A 385 -18.85 14.50 1.75
C GLU A 385 -19.54 13.60 0.72
N LEU A 386 -19.93 14.16 -0.42
CA LEU A 386 -20.57 13.43 -1.51
C LEU A 386 -20.10 14.01 -2.84
N TYR A 387 -19.63 13.17 -3.74
CA TYR A 387 -19.06 13.57 -5.02
C TYR A 387 -19.76 12.87 -6.18
N ASP A 388 -20.08 13.64 -7.24
CA ASP A 388 -20.51 13.11 -8.54
C ASP A 388 -19.27 12.84 -9.40
N LEU A 389 -18.75 11.64 -9.36
CA LEU A 389 -17.52 11.26 -10.06
C LEU A 389 -17.63 11.34 -11.60
N THR A 390 -18.84 11.46 -12.13
CA THR A 390 -19.06 11.64 -13.57
C THR A 390 -18.78 13.08 -13.99
N ALA A 391 -19.15 14.04 -13.15
CA ALA A 391 -18.96 15.46 -13.39
C ALA A 391 -17.68 16.00 -12.76
N ASP A 392 -17.28 15.44 -11.64
CA ASP A 392 -16.14 15.82 -10.80
C ASP A 392 -15.30 14.58 -10.43
N PRO A 393 -14.52 14.03 -11.37
CA PRO A 393 -13.69 12.85 -11.11
C PRO A 393 -12.54 13.11 -10.11
N ASN A 394 -12.22 14.37 -9.83
CA ASN A 394 -11.18 14.77 -8.90
C ASN A 394 -11.70 15.10 -7.50
N GLU A 395 -12.98 14.86 -7.22
CA GLU A 395 -13.59 14.98 -5.88
C GLU A 395 -13.39 16.37 -5.24
N CYS A 396 -13.53 17.44 -6.02
CA CYS A 396 -13.30 18.82 -5.58
C CYS A 396 -14.56 19.52 -5.07
N GLU A 397 -15.77 19.10 -5.51
CA GLU A 397 -17.03 19.74 -5.18
C GLU A 397 -17.92 18.86 -4.29
N ASN A 398 -17.94 19.16 -2.99
CA ASN A 398 -18.79 18.43 -2.04
C ASN A 398 -20.26 18.75 -2.22
N MET A 399 -21.04 17.79 -2.72
CA MET A 399 -22.46 17.87 -3.01
C MET A 399 -23.36 17.43 -1.84
N ALA A 400 -22.82 17.04 -0.67
CA ALA A 400 -23.62 16.48 0.43
C ALA A 400 -24.75 17.40 0.90
N ALA A 401 -24.54 18.71 0.89
CA ALA A 401 -25.56 19.70 1.24
C ALA A 401 -26.58 19.94 0.13
N ALA A 402 -26.20 19.75 -1.14
CA ALA A 402 -27.09 19.93 -2.31
C ALA A 402 -27.90 18.67 -2.59
N GLU A 403 -27.39 17.49 -2.26
CA GLU A 403 -27.98 16.16 -2.51
C GLU A 403 -28.18 15.37 -1.18
N PRO A 404 -28.91 15.91 -0.17
CA PRO A 404 -28.99 15.30 1.16
C PRO A 404 -29.63 13.91 1.16
N ASP A 405 -30.64 13.68 0.29
CA ASP A 405 -31.31 12.37 0.20
C ASP A 405 -30.35 11.29 -0.34
N ARG A 406 -29.47 11.67 -1.27
CA ARG A 406 -28.44 10.77 -1.79
C ARG A 406 -27.36 10.48 -0.75
N ALA A 407 -26.90 11.50 -0.03
CA ALA A 407 -25.94 11.32 1.06
C ALA A 407 -26.49 10.38 2.15
N GLU A 408 -27.80 10.48 2.48
CA GLU A 408 -28.43 9.58 3.43
C GLU A 408 -28.53 8.15 2.90
N LEU A 409 -28.88 7.96 1.61
CA LEU A 409 -28.91 6.63 0.97
C LEU A 409 -27.55 5.93 1.06
N PHE A 410 -26.44 6.65 0.85
CA PHE A 410 -25.09 6.11 1.00
C PHE A 410 -24.79 5.78 2.45
N HIS A 411 -25.16 6.69 3.35
CA HIS A 411 -24.95 6.48 4.78
C HIS A 411 -25.64 5.21 5.30
N GLU A 412 -26.91 5.02 4.93
CA GLU A 412 -27.68 3.82 5.32
C GLU A 412 -27.13 2.51 4.70
N ALA A 413 -26.50 2.61 3.53
CA ALA A 413 -25.96 1.45 2.82
C ALA A 413 -24.57 0.97 3.34
N ILE A 414 -23.86 1.80 4.09
CA ILE A 414 -22.58 1.44 4.72
C ILE A 414 -22.86 0.71 6.04
N PRO A 415 -22.21 -0.44 6.29
CA PRO A 415 -22.39 -1.17 7.54
C PRO A 415 -22.10 -0.31 8.78
N GLU A 416 -23.08 -0.23 9.70
CA GLU A 416 -23.00 0.62 10.89
C GLU A 416 -21.76 0.35 11.73
N ARG A 417 -21.31 -0.92 11.81
CA ARG A 417 -20.09 -1.31 12.53
C ARG A 417 -18.84 -0.55 12.06
N LEU A 418 -18.74 -0.25 10.74
CA LEU A 418 -17.59 0.48 10.17
C LEU A 418 -17.63 1.99 10.48
N MET A 419 -18.79 2.50 10.89
CA MET A 419 -18.99 3.91 11.25
C MET A 419 -18.87 4.17 12.76
N ASN A 420 -18.99 3.14 13.58
CA ASN A 420 -19.12 3.26 15.04
C ASN A 420 -18.10 2.40 15.80
N GLU A 421 -17.12 1.79 15.13
CA GLU A 421 -16.11 0.99 15.84
C GLU A 421 -15.37 1.84 16.87
N ASP A 422 -15.45 1.41 18.14
CA ASP A 422 -14.66 1.97 19.24
C ASP A 422 -13.28 1.31 19.21
N HIS A 423 -12.30 1.99 18.65
CA HIS A 423 -10.96 1.47 18.42
C HIS A 423 -9.99 1.73 19.59
N SER A 424 -10.50 1.99 20.77
CA SER A 424 -9.69 2.11 22.01
C SER A 424 -8.88 0.84 22.36
N GLY A 425 -8.97 -0.21 21.53
CA GLY A 425 -8.33 -1.51 21.72
C GLY A 425 -7.07 -1.77 20.91
N VAL A 426 -6.38 -0.75 20.38
CA VAL A 426 -5.04 -0.95 19.79
C VAL A 426 -4.12 -1.47 20.90
N PRO A 427 -3.52 -2.65 20.78
CA PRO A 427 -2.52 -3.08 21.73
C PRO A 427 -1.36 -2.09 21.68
N THR A 428 -1.24 -1.26 22.70
CA THR A 428 -0.13 -0.32 22.88
C THR A 428 1.16 -1.02 23.30
N ASP A 429 1.20 -2.33 23.24
CA ASP A 429 2.35 -3.17 23.63
C ASP A 429 3.23 -3.52 22.43
N THR A 430 3.43 -2.56 21.52
CA THR A 430 4.51 -2.63 20.55
C THR A 430 5.82 -2.29 21.26
N SER A 431 6.88 -3.08 21.01
CA SER A 431 8.21 -2.75 21.53
C SER A 431 8.59 -1.33 21.08
N ASP A 432 9.38 -0.62 21.90
CA ASP A 432 9.85 0.74 21.56
C ASP A 432 10.49 0.79 20.16
N GLU A 433 11.10 -0.30 19.68
CA GLU A 433 11.72 -0.43 18.36
C GLU A 433 10.72 -0.48 17.21
N VAL A 434 9.62 -1.20 17.38
CA VAL A 434 8.53 -1.24 16.38
C VAL A 434 7.86 0.12 16.31
N SER A 435 7.67 0.80 17.45
CA SER A 435 7.10 2.15 17.49
C SER A 435 8.00 3.18 16.80
N GLU A 436 9.34 3.09 16.96
CA GLU A 436 10.28 3.97 16.24
C GLU A 436 10.23 3.74 14.73
N ARG A 437 10.17 2.50 14.25
CA ARG A 437 10.05 2.19 12.81
C ARG A 437 8.72 2.63 12.22
N LEU A 438 7.64 2.45 12.96
CA LEU A 438 6.33 2.95 12.54
C LEU A 438 6.29 4.48 12.45
N ALA A 439 7.03 5.17 13.33
CA ALA A 439 7.20 6.63 13.25
C ALA A 439 8.06 7.04 12.06
N ASP A 440 9.15 6.32 11.75
CA ASP A 440 10.02 6.58 10.59
C ASP A 440 9.28 6.34 9.27
N LEU A 441 8.35 5.39 9.23
CA LEU A 441 7.45 5.14 8.11
C LEU A 441 6.24 6.09 8.10
N GLY A 442 6.05 6.91 9.16
CA GLY A 442 4.95 7.86 9.28
C GLY A 442 3.61 7.26 9.64
N TYR A 443 3.59 6.06 10.20
CA TYR A 443 2.38 5.43 10.75
C TYR A 443 2.08 5.83 12.20
N LEU A 444 3.03 6.49 12.88
CA LEU A 444 2.87 7.04 14.23
C LEU A 444 3.34 8.49 14.23
N GLU A 445 2.52 9.42 14.76
CA GLU A 445 2.89 10.81 15.04
C GLU A 445 3.81 10.95 16.24
#